data_a347a6dadc32c46c8ce41c4beda24eeb
#
_entry.id   a347a6dadc32c46c8ce41c4beda24eeb
#
_cell.length_a   1.000
_cell.length_b   1.000
_cell.length_c   1.000
_cell.angle_alpha   90.00
_cell.angle_beta   90.00
_cell.angle_gamma   90.00
#
_symmetry.space_group_name_H-M   'P 1'
#
loop_
_entity.id
_entity.type
_entity.pdbx_description
1 polymer ?
#
loop_
_entity_poly.entity_id
_entity_poly.type
_entity_poly.pdbx_seq_one_letter_code
_entity_poly.pdbx_strand_id
1 'polypeptide(L)'
;VIDSKLGQTQKNLSMLFKEINQFAQPDKVIVLFDEIDALALDRTNQNDLREMGRATSTMLKEFDRMNEDVVLIATTNLYQYFDRALIRRFDSVIDFNRYSQEDLLSIAEQMLDRYLDKLKLANRDIRLFRKIMKLMSKLPYPGELKNLIRTSVAFSNPKDGMDYFRRLYYAVCNEKPDDLKKLQSQKFTVREMEILVGRSKSSVAR
;
A
#
# COMPACT_ATOMS: atom_id res chain seq x y z
N VAL A 1 -3.29 5.91 -23.81
CA VAL A 1 -4.52 6.72 -24.01
C VAL A 1 -4.17 8.20 -24.02
N ILE A 2 -3.32 8.68 -23.10
CA ILE A 2 -2.86 10.07 -23.03
C ILE A 2 -1.90 10.35 -24.19
N ASP A 3 -2.10 11.46 -24.90
CA ASP A 3 -1.25 11.90 -26.01
C ASP A 3 -0.96 13.41 -25.87
N SER A 4 0.23 13.82 -26.22
CA SER A 4 0.66 15.23 -26.19
C SER A 4 0.04 16.09 -27.31
N LYS A 5 -0.60 15.46 -28.31
CA LYS A 5 -1.26 16.18 -29.41
C LYS A 5 -2.67 16.62 -29.03
N LEU A 6 -2.99 17.86 -29.30
CA LEU A 6 -4.27 18.49 -28.99
C LEU A 6 -5.46 17.66 -29.50
N GLY A 7 -6.39 17.27 -28.62
CA GLY A 7 -7.57 16.51 -28.97
C GLY A 7 -7.37 15.01 -29.25
N GLN A 8 -6.14 14.50 -29.24
CA GLN A 8 -5.89 13.08 -29.50
C GLN A 8 -6.33 12.22 -28.30
N THR A 9 -6.12 12.69 -27.07
CA THR A 9 -6.59 12.02 -25.86
C THR A 9 -8.09 11.74 -25.89
N GLN A 10 -8.92 12.70 -26.32
CA GLN A 10 -10.37 12.53 -26.45
C GLN A 10 -10.73 11.44 -27.49
N LYS A 11 -10.07 11.48 -28.65
CA LYS A 11 -10.30 10.47 -29.69
C LYS A 11 -9.93 9.07 -29.20
N ASN A 12 -8.79 8.96 -28.51
CA ASN A 12 -8.32 7.70 -27.96
C ASN A 12 -9.30 7.17 -26.89
N LEU A 13 -9.83 8.03 -26.02
CA LEU A 13 -10.86 7.67 -25.04
C LEU A 13 -12.12 7.18 -25.73
N SER A 14 -12.68 7.94 -26.68
CA SER A 14 -13.90 7.53 -27.38
C SER A 14 -13.72 6.22 -28.19
N MET A 15 -12.53 5.99 -28.76
CA MET A 15 -12.22 4.71 -29.43
C MET A 15 -12.20 3.56 -28.41
N LEU A 16 -11.54 3.73 -27.27
CA LEU A 16 -11.49 2.73 -26.22
C LEU A 16 -12.90 2.33 -25.73
N PHE A 17 -13.75 3.32 -25.42
CA PHE A 17 -15.12 3.02 -25.00
C PHE A 17 -15.98 2.40 -26.08
N LYS A 18 -15.73 2.76 -27.35
CA LYS A 18 -16.37 2.07 -28.47
C LYS A 18 -15.97 0.60 -28.52
N GLU A 19 -14.70 0.28 -28.32
CA GLU A 19 -14.22 -1.12 -28.25
C GLU A 19 -14.85 -1.86 -27.07
N ILE A 20 -14.90 -1.24 -25.89
CA ILE A 20 -15.54 -1.81 -24.69
C ILE A 20 -17.01 -2.16 -24.96
N ASN A 21 -17.77 -1.29 -25.62
CA ASN A 21 -19.17 -1.50 -25.94
C ASN A 21 -19.42 -2.54 -27.07
N GLN A 22 -18.37 -2.96 -27.77
CA GLN A 22 -18.46 -3.96 -28.85
C GLN A 22 -18.19 -5.40 -28.40
N PHE A 23 -17.88 -5.64 -27.13
CA PHE A 23 -17.69 -7.00 -26.64
C PHE A 23 -18.98 -7.83 -26.75
N ALA A 24 -18.84 -9.04 -27.27
CA ALA A 24 -19.98 -9.93 -27.49
C ALA A 24 -20.63 -10.46 -26.20
N GLN A 25 -19.87 -10.47 -25.09
CA GLN A 25 -20.32 -10.92 -23.78
C GLN A 25 -19.90 -9.88 -22.73
N PRO A 26 -20.61 -8.75 -22.64
CA PRO A 26 -20.25 -7.64 -21.77
C PRO A 26 -20.27 -8.02 -20.28
N ASP A 27 -21.16 -8.93 -19.88
CA ASP A 27 -21.27 -9.50 -18.52
C ASP A 27 -20.02 -10.26 -18.05
N LYS A 28 -19.11 -10.60 -18.97
CA LYS A 28 -17.83 -11.25 -18.67
C LYS A 28 -16.62 -10.32 -18.78
N VAL A 29 -16.86 -9.04 -18.98
CA VAL A 29 -15.81 -8.04 -19.16
C VAL A 29 -15.61 -7.24 -17.89
N ILE A 30 -14.36 -7.14 -17.44
CA ILE A 30 -13.94 -6.22 -16.38
C ILE A 30 -12.94 -5.25 -17.00
N VAL A 31 -13.26 -3.97 -16.94
CA VAL A 31 -12.39 -2.87 -17.39
C VAL A 31 -11.72 -2.24 -16.19
N LEU A 32 -10.39 -2.18 -16.18
CA LEU A 32 -9.61 -1.52 -15.14
C LEU A 32 -8.96 -0.24 -15.68
N PHE A 33 -9.33 0.89 -15.10
CA PHE A 33 -8.60 2.16 -15.25
C PHE A 33 -7.69 2.35 -14.05
N ASP A 34 -6.42 1.95 -14.18
CA ASP A 34 -5.44 2.15 -13.13
C ASP A 34 -4.89 3.58 -13.19
N GLU A 35 -4.83 4.25 -12.02
CA GLU A 35 -4.41 5.66 -11.90
C GLU A 35 -5.21 6.59 -12.85
N ILE A 36 -6.54 6.54 -12.78
CA ILE A 36 -7.44 7.35 -13.63
C ILE A 36 -7.19 8.85 -13.49
N ASP A 37 -6.59 9.30 -12.39
CA ASP A 37 -6.16 10.68 -12.17
C ASP A 37 -5.10 11.15 -13.18
N ALA A 38 -4.34 10.24 -13.80
CA ALA A 38 -3.45 10.59 -14.91
C ALA A 38 -4.20 11.18 -16.12
N LEU A 39 -5.49 10.86 -16.28
CA LEU A 39 -6.37 11.44 -17.28
C LEU A 39 -7.02 12.75 -16.82
N ALA A 40 -7.03 13.02 -15.53
CA ALA A 40 -7.72 14.15 -14.90
C ALA A 40 -6.79 15.27 -14.40
N LEU A 41 -5.47 15.04 -14.30
CA LEU A 41 -4.54 15.90 -13.59
C LEU A 41 -3.23 16.18 -14.37
N ASP A 42 -3.30 16.90 -15.49
CA ASP A 42 -2.09 17.51 -16.03
C ASP A 42 -1.93 18.93 -15.47
N ARG A 43 -0.86 19.19 -14.69
CA ARG A 43 -0.82 20.23 -13.66
C ARG A 43 -0.04 21.50 -14.03
N THR A 44 0.49 21.67 -15.27
CA THR A 44 1.54 22.66 -15.47
C THR A 44 1.26 23.79 -16.47
N ASN A 45 0.27 23.69 -17.36
CA ASN A 45 0.01 24.73 -18.38
C ASN A 45 -1.48 25.07 -18.52
N GLN A 46 -1.80 26.34 -18.81
CA GLN A 46 -3.18 26.79 -19.05
C GLN A 46 -3.86 26.08 -20.25
N ASN A 47 -3.10 25.61 -21.23
CA ASN A 47 -3.63 24.81 -22.33
C ASN A 47 -4.02 23.41 -21.87
N ASP A 48 -3.29 22.84 -20.91
CA ASP A 48 -3.53 21.52 -20.33
C ASP A 48 -4.83 21.50 -19.52
N LEU A 49 -5.18 22.58 -18.80
CA LEU A 49 -6.45 22.70 -18.08
C LEU A 49 -7.68 22.64 -19.02
N ARG A 50 -7.58 23.17 -20.24
CA ARG A 50 -8.67 23.07 -21.23
C ARG A 50 -8.80 21.67 -21.82
N GLU A 51 -7.67 20.99 -22.04
CA GLU A 51 -7.70 19.60 -22.52
C GLU A 51 -8.21 18.62 -21.46
N MET A 52 -7.86 18.83 -20.21
CA MET A 52 -8.40 18.08 -19.08
C MET A 52 -9.91 18.21 -18.96
N GLY A 53 -10.42 19.43 -19.00
CA GLY A 53 -11.88 19.67 -18.97
C GLY A 53 -12.59 18.96 -20.13
N ARG A 54 -11.94 18.88 -21.30
CA ARG A 54 -12.45 18.13 -22.45
C ARG A 54 -12.33 16.61 -22.27
N ALA A 55 -11.22 16.10 -21.76
CA ALA A 55 -11.03 14.67 -21.48
C ALA A 55 -12.03 14.20 -20.42
N THR A 56 -12.18 14.94 -19.31
CA THR A 56 -13.19 14.69 -18.27
C THR A 56 -14.60 14.71 -18.85
N SER A 57 -14.93 15.71 -19.67
CA SER A 57 -16.24 15.79 -20.32
C SER A 57 -16.51 14.63 -21.28
N THR A 58 -15.46 14.15 -21.96
CA THR A 58 -15.56 12.96 -22.81
C THR A 58 -15.77 11.72 -21.98
N MET A 59 -15.00 11.53 -20.90
CA MET A 59 -15.18 10.39 -19.98
C MET A 59 -16.60 10.34 -19.40
N LEU A 60 -17.14 11.48 -18.96
CA LEU A 60 -18.52 11.56 -18.46
C LEU A 60 -19.53 11.06 -19.48
N LYS A 61 -19.41 11.52 -20.74
CA LYS A 61 -20.30 11.08 -21.83
C LYS A 61 -20.15 9.60 -22.14
N GLU A 62 -18.94 9.09 -22.12
CA GLU A 62 -18.69 7.69 -22.44
C GLU A 62 -19.13 6.77 -21.28
N PHE A 63 -18.99 7.18 -20.03
CA PHE A 63 -19.57 6.45 -18.89
C PHE A 63 -21.09 6.37 -18.97
N ASP A 64 -21.75 7.48 -19.34
CA ASP A 64 -23.22 7.51 -19.53
C ASP A 64 -23.71 6.62 -20.70
N ARG A 65 -22.80 6.19 -21.57
CA ARG A 65 -23.10 5.35 -22.75
C ARG A 65 -22.55 3.93 -22.64
N MET A 66 -21.81 3.65 -21.60
CA MET A 66 -21.20 2.34 -21.40
C MET A 66 -22.30 1.30 -21.16
N ASN A 67 -22.07 0.09 -21.65
CA ASN A 67 -22.98 -1.04 -21.40
C ASN A 67 -23.00 -1.36 -19.91
N GLU A 68 -24.20 -1.41 -19.31
CA GLU A 68 -24.44 -1.62 -17.87
C GLU A 68 -23.95 -2.98 -17.37
N ASP A 69 -23.80 -3.98 -18.26
CA ASP A 69 -23.31 -5.32 -17.91
C ASP A 69 -21.77 -5.35 -17.76
N VAL A 70 -21.04 -4.32 -18.20
CA VAL A 70 -19.59 -4.23 -18.07
C VAL A 70 -19.21 -3.74 -16.67
N VAL A 71 -18.37 -4.49 -15.97
CA VAL A 71 -17.82 -4.05 -14.68
C VAL A 71 -16.65 -3.09 -14.90
N LEU A 72 -16.80 -1.85 -14.44
CA LEU A 72 -15.76 -0.84 -14.48
C LEU A 72 -15.12 -0.67 -13.09
N ILE A 73 -13.81 -0.81 -13.02
CA ILE A 73 -13.01 -0.54 -11.83
C ILE A 73 -12.04 0.59 -12.15
N ALA A 74 -11.98 1.61 -11.28
CA ALA A 74 -10.99 2.67 -11.39
C ALA A 74 -10.21 2.83 -10.09
N THR A 75 -8.90 3.06 -10.18
CA THR A 75 -8.06 3.38 -9.03
C THR A 75 -7.56 4.81 -9.11
N THR A 76 -7.38 5.46 -7.96
CA THR A 76 -6.78 6.78 -7.87
C THR A 76 -6.15 7.03 -6.51
N ASN A 77 -5.06 7.78 -6.48
CA ASN A 77 -4.43 8.31 -5.27
C ASN A 77 -4.96 9.72 -4.92
N LEU A 78 -5.77 10.32 -5.79
CA LEU A 78 -6.19 11.72 -5.73
C LEU A 78 -7.71 11.88 -5.65
N TYR A 79 -8.41 10.92 -5.02
CA TYR A 79 -9.87 10.88 -4.92
C TYR A 79 -10.50 12.22 -4.49
N GLN A 80 -9.91 12.91 -3.52
CA GLN A 80 -10.40 14.19 -3.03
C GLN A 80 -10.34 15.34 -4.05
N TYR A 81 -9.56 15.18 -5.12
CA TYR A 81 -9.42 16.16 -6.21
C TYR A 81 -10.24 15.79 -7.45
N PHE A 82 -10.96 14.66 -7.39
CA PHE A 82 -11.79 14.21 -8.50
C PHE A 82 -13.03 15.06 -8.66
N ASP A 83 -13.43 15.26 -9.91
CA ASP A 83 -14.74 15.87 -10.22
C ASP A 83 -15.88 15.03 -9.62
N ARG A 84 -16.75 15.68 -8.87
CA ARG A 84 -17.92 15.05 -8.26
C ARG A 84 -18.85 14.41 -9.30
N ALA A 85 -18.89 14.93 -10.51
CA ALA A 85 -19.69 14.37 -11.58
C ALA A 85 -19.14 13.01 -12.03
N LEU A 86 -17.80 12.80 -12.05
CA LEU A 86 -17.21 11.49 -12.30
C LEU A 86 -17.49 10.50 -11.16
N ILE A 87 -17.32 10.93 -9.91
CA ILE A 87 -17.56 10.07 -8.74
C ILE A 87 -18.99 9.51 -8.74
N ARG A 88 -19.99 10.33 -9.14
CA ARG A 88 -21.40 9.93 -9.18
C ARG A 88 -21.74 8.85 -10.20
N ARG A 89 -20.82 8.50 -11.11
CA ARG A 89 -21.00 7.42 -12.09
C ARG A 89 -20.51 6.07 -11.59
N PHE A 90 -19.87 6.07 -10.42
CA PHE A 90 -19.47 4.84 -9.76
C PHE A 90 -20.50 4.46 -8.70
N ASP A 91 -20.95 3.21 -8.71
CA ASP A 91 -21.93 2.68 -7.75
C ASP A 91 -21.35 2.56 -6.35
N SER A 92 -20.05 2.36 -6.24
CA SER A 92 -19.37 2.15 -4.97
C SER A 92 -17.97 2.74 -4.96
N VAL A 93 -17.56 3.22 -3.79
CA VAL A 93 -16.21 3.72 -3.53
C VAL A 93 -15.59 2.91 -2.39
N ILE A 94 -14.42 2.34 -2.65
CA ILE A 94 -13.65 1.60 -1.66
C ILE A 94 -12.46 2.46 -1.23
N ASP A 95 -12.48 2.92 0.02
CA ASP A 95 -11.39 3.70 0.59
C ASP A 95 -10.38 2.76 1.27
N PHE A 96 -9.16 2.70 0.75
CA PHE A 96 -8.05 1.94 1.32
C PHE A 96 -7.33 2.65 2.48
N ASN A 97 -7.73 3.87 2.83
CA ASN A 97 -7.09 4.64 3.92
C ASN A 97 -7.73 4.43 5.29
N ARG A 98 -8.77 3.59 5.41
CA ARG A 98 -9.53 3.39 6.65
C ARG A 98 -9.07 2.19 7.50
N TYR A 99 -7.78 1.86 7.43
CA TYR A 99 -7.21 0.84 8.32
C TYR A 99 -7.11 1.34 9.75
N SER A 100 -7.61 0.58 10.70
CA SER A 100 -7.29 0.76 12.12
C SER A 100 -5.83 0.34 12.39
N GLN A 101 -5.28 0.77 13.53
CA GLN A 101 -3.93 0.33 13.94
C GLN A 101 -3.86 -1.20 14.12
N GLU A 102 -4.95 -1.84 14.54
CA GLU A 102 -5.00 -3.30 14.70
C GLU A 102 -5.08 -4.02 13.36
N ASP A 103 -5.80 -3.45 12.37
CA ASP A 103 -5.80 -3.99 11.00
C ASP A 103 -4.40 -3.95 10.39
N LEU A 104 -3.71 -2.80 10.53
CA LEU A 104 -2.34 -2.65 10.03
C LEU A 104 -1.39 -3.62 10.71
N LEU A 105 -1.54 -3.85 12.01
CA LEU A 105 -0.75 -4.82 12.75
C LEU A 105 -1.01 -6.25 12.27
N SER A 106 -2.27 -6.63 12.05
CA SER A 106 -2.64 -7.94 11.50
C SER A 106 -2.09 -8.16 10.09
N ILE A 107 -2.13 -7.12 9.24
CA ILE A 107 -1.53 -7.14 7.90
C ILE A 107 -0.01 -7.32 8.00
N ALA A 108 0.65 -6.60 8.92
CA ALA A 108 2.08 -6.71 9.16
C ALA A 108 2.50 -8.14 9.58
N GLU A 109 1.71 -8.80 10.44
CA GLU A 109 1.94 -10.19 10.84
C GLU A 109 1.85 -11.16 9.66
N GLN A 110 0.81 -11.04 8.84
CA GLN A 110 0.68 -11.87 7.65
C GLN A 110 1.84 -11.64 6.66
N MET A 111 2.32 -10.41 6.54
CA MET A 111 3.50 -10.11 5.72
C MET A 111 4.75 -10.75 6.30
N LEU A 112 4.96 -10.66 7.62
CA LEU A 112 6.09 -11.30 8.29
C LEU A 112 6.09 -12.80 8.02
N ASP A 113 4.98 -13.48 8.26
CA ASP A 113 4.83 -14.92 8.05
C ASP A 113 5.20 -15.32 6.62
N ARG A 114 4.66 -14.61 5.62
CA ARG A 114 5.00 -14.88 4.21
C ARG A 114 6.49 -14.71 3.91
N TYR A 115 7.17 -13.72 4.50
CA TYR A 115 8.61 -13.53 4.27
C TYR A 115 9.45 -14.58 5.00
N LEU A 116 9.10 -14.97 6.24
CA LEU A 116 9.77 -16.03 6.97
C LEU A 116 9.66 -17.37 6.25
N ASP A 117 8.47 -17.71 5.73
CA ASP A 117 8.24 -18.91 4.95
C ASP A 117 9.06 -18.91 3.66
N LYS A 118 9.03 -17.79 2.91
CA LYS A 118 9.78 -17.66 1.66
C LYS A 118 11.30 -17.81 1.84
N LEU A 119 11.83 -17.34 2.96
CA LEU A 119 13.26 -17.39 3.28
C LEU A 119 13.61 -18.61 4.15
N LYS A 120 12.63 -19.50 4.43
CA LYS A 120 12.80 -20.70 5.25
C LYS A 120 13.37 -20.42 6.65
N LEU A 121 13.01 -19.29 7.23
CA LEU A 121 13.38 -18.91 8.59
C LEU A 121 12.34 -19.48 9.57
N ALA A 122 12.79 -20.36 10.48
CA ALA A 122 11.89 -21.12 11.35
C ALA A 122 11.47 -20.36 12.62
N ASN A 123 12.23 -19.37 13.03
CA ASN A 123 12.03 -18.74 14.35
C ASN A 123 10.99 -17.61 14.26
N ARG A 124 9.86 -17.82 14.91
CA ARG A 124 8.73 -16.87 14.98
C ARG A 124 8.44 -16.50 16.42
N ASP A 125 8.29 -15.23 16.69
CA ASP A 125 7.74 -14.71 17.94
C ASP A 125 6.80 -13.55 17.65
N ILE A 126 5.53 -13.87 17.42
CA ILE A 126 4.49 -12.87 17.11
C ILE A 126 4.31 -11.88 18.25
N ARG A 127 4.50 -12.31 19.51
CA ARG A 127 4.38 -11.42 20.66
C ARG A 127 5.47 -10.35 20.65
N LEU A 128 6.73 -10.76 20.42
CA LEU A 128 7.85 -9.84 20.30
C LEU A 128 7.66 -8.91 19.10
N PHE A 129 7.24 -9.45 17.96
CA PHE A 129 6.93 -8.65 16.76
C PHE A 129 5.91 -7.55 17.06
N ARG A 130 4.75 -7.91 17.64
CA ARG A 130 3.70 -6.95 18.04
C ARG A 130 4.22 -5.86 18.97
N LYS A 131 5.06 -6.24 19.95
CA LYS A 131 5.63 -5.27 20.88
C LYS A 131 6.52 -4.26 20.16
N ILE A 132 7.40 -4.73 19.27
CA ILE A 132 8.26 -3.84 18.50
C ILE A 132 7.43 -2.90 17.63
N MET A 133 6.44 -3.44 16.89
CA MET A 133 5.59 -2.61 16.01
C MET A 133 4.78 -1.56 16.80
N LYS A 134 4.33 -1.90 18.01
CA LYS A 134 3.59 -0.97 18.89
C LYS A 134 4.45 0.14 19.50
N LEU A 135 5.78 0.14 19.32
CA LEU A 135 6.63 1.28 19.65
C LEU A 135 6.46 2.45 18.69
N MET A 136 5.93 2.20 17.51
CA MET A 136 5.55 3.27 16.58
C MET A 136 4.27 3.94 17.08
N SER A 137 4.27 5.27 17.12
CA SER A 137 3.08 6.05 17.48
C SER A 137 1.92 5.85 16.50
N LYS A 138 2.27 5.63 15.23
CA LYS A 138 1.32 5.31 14.14
C LYS A 138 2.00 4.33 13.20
N LEU A 139 1.33 3.21 12.93
CA LEU A 139 1.80 2.25 11.93
C LEU A 139 1.62 2.85 10.53
N PRO A 140 2.62 2.69 9.65
CA PRO A 140 2.52 3.15 8.28
C PRO A 140 1.56 2.27 7.47
N TYR A 141 1.17 2.74 6.28
CA TYR A 141 0.30 2.00 5.38
C TYR A 141 0.96 0.73 4.82
N PRO A 142 0.17 -0.22 4.26
CA PRO A 142 0.67 -1.54 3.87
C PRO A 142 1.89 -1.54 2.94
N GLY A 143 2.04 -0.56 2.06
CA GLY A 143 3.20 -0.42 1.18
C GLY A 143 4.51 -0.19 1.94
N GLU A 144 4.50 0.70 2.91
CA GLU A 144 5.65 1.00 3.77
C GLU A 144 5.89 -0.13 4.77
N LEU A 145 4.83 -0.71 5.37
CA LEU A 145 4.93 -1.91 6.22
C LEU A 145 5.62 -3.06 5.49
N LYS A 146 5.23 -3.30 4.24
CA LYS A 146 5.87 -4.30 3.38
C LYS A 146 7.37 -4.06 3.22
N ASN A 147 7.78 -2.82 2.97
CA ASN A 147 9.19 -2.49 2.82
C ASN A 147 9.96 -2.65 4.14
N LEU A 148 9.41 -2.16 5.24
CA LEU A 148 9.97 -2.27 6.58
C LEU A 148 10.25 -3.74 6.95
N ILE A 149 9.24 -4.59 6.85
CA ILE A 149 9.32 -6.00 7.22
C ILE A 149 10.25 -6.76 6.26
N ARG A 150 10.07 -6.58 4.95
CA ARG A 150 10.90 -7.22 3.93
C ARG A 150 12.38 -6.90 4.14
N THR A 151 12.72 -5.65 4.36
CA THR A 151 14.10 -5.20 4.56
C THR A 151 14.69 -5.82 5.84
N SER A 152 13.93 -5.80 6.94
CA SER A 152 14.37 -6.38 8.21
C SER A 152 14.65 -7.86 8.11
N VAL A 153 13.82 -8.62 7.39
CA VAL A 153 13.98 -10.06 7.20
C VAL A 153 15.05 -10.39 6.16
N ALA A 154 15.05 -9.71 5.00
CA ALA A 154 15.97 -10.03 3.90
C ALA A 154 17.45 -9.75 4.22
N PHE A 155 17.73 -8.75 5.04
CA PHE A 155 19.09 -8.40 5.47
C PHE A 155 19.50 -9.04 6.80
N SER A 156 18.65 -9.87 7.39
CA SER A 156 18.99 -10.59 8.62
C SER A 156 20.11 -11.62 8.38
N ASN A 157 20.87 -11.88 9.44
CA ASN A 157 21.91 -12.89 9.40
C ASN A 157 21.27 -14.30 9.27
N PRO A 158 21.55 -15.07 8.20
CA PRO A 158 20.95 -16.39 8.01
C PRO A 158 21.31 -17.42 9.11
N LYS A 159 22.43 -17.19 9.82
CA LYS A 159 22.89 -18.05 10.92
C LYS A 159 22.22 -17.71 12.25
N ASP A 160 21.52 -16.60 12.34
CA ASP A 160 20.81 -16.15 13.54
C ASP A 160 19.34 -15.90 13.18
N GLY A 161 18.52 -16.89 13.41
CA GLY A 161 17.10 -16.85 13.08
C GLY A 161 16.29 -15.76 13.82
N MET A 162 16.91 -15.02 14.77
CA MET A 162 16.29 -13.93 15.50
C MET A 162 16.83 -12.54 15.13
N ASP A 163 17.83 -12.45 14.24
CA ASP A 163 18.45 -11.17 13.86
C ASP A 163 17.48 -10.17 13.24
N TYR A 164 16.44 -10.66 12.55
CA TYR A 164 15.43 -9.78 11.95
C TYR A 164 14.68 -8.93 12.99
N PHE A 165 14.54 -9.37 14.24
CA PHE A 165 13.96 -8.57 15.31
C PHE A 165 14.82 -7.37 15.71
N ARG A 166 16.14 -7.53 15.74
CA ARG A 166 17.09 -6.45 16.02
C ARG A 166 17.04 -5.40 14.91
N ARG A 167 16.97 -5.85 13.67
CA ARG A 167 16.84 -4.97 12.50
C ARG A 167 15.50 -4.24 12.48
N LEU A 168 14.42 -4.96 12.80
CA LEU A 168 13.09 -4.38 12.90
C LEU A 168 13.05 -3.33 14.02
N TYR A 169 13.60 -3.64 15.20
CA TYR A 169 13.69 -2.68 16.30
C TYR A 169 14.46 -1.42 15.88
N TYR A 170 15.61 -1.61 15.23
CA TYR A 170 16.40 -0.50 14.70
C TYR A 170 15.61 0.35 13.70
N ALA A 171 14.90 -0.29 12.80
CA ALA A 171 14.11 0.42 11.79
C ALA A 171 12.90 1.18 12.40
N VAL A 172 12.33 0.65 13.49
CA VAL A 172 11.21 1.27 14.21
C VAL A 172 11.67 2.41 15.12
N CYS A 173 12.77 2.21 15.88
CA CYS A 173 13.22 3.13 16.91
C CYS A 173 14.37 4.05 16.44
N ASN A 174 14.94 3.79 15.26
CA ASN A 174 16.14 4.45 14.74
C ASN A 174 17.37 4.36 15.65
N GLU A 175 17.46 3.32 16.49
CA GLU A 175 18.55 3.08 17.43
C GLU A 175 18.71 1.58 17.68
N LYS A 176 19.93 1.18 18.09
CA LYS A 176 20.20 -0.21 18.43
C LYS A 176 19.56 -0.58 19.78
N PRO A 177 19.12 -1.84 19.96
CA PRO A 177 18.54 -2.31 21.22
C PRO A 177 19.61 -2.65 22.28
N ASP A 178 20.54 -1.72 22.56
CA ASP A 178 21.69 -1.95 23.46
C ASP A 178 21.43 -1.46 24.89
N ASP A 179 20.46 -0.56 25.08
CA ASP A 179 20.11 0.02 26.38
C ASP A 179 19.06 -0.82 27.10
N LEU A 180 19.49 -1.63 28.07
CA LEU A 180 18.62 -2.49 28.86
C LEU A 180 17.56 -1.73 29.67
N LYS A 181 17.87 -0.56 30.21
CA LYS A 181 16.92 0.26 30.98
C LYS A 181 15.79 0.76 30.08
N LYS A 182 16.14 1.16 28.86
CA LYS A 182 15.17 1.57 27.86
C LYS A 182 14.28 0.41 27.44
N LEU A 183 14.83 -0.76 27.15
CA LEU A 183 14.07 -1.96 26.82
C LEU A 183 13.13 -2.37 27.96
N GLN A 184 13.56 -2.25 29.22
CA GLN A 184 12.70 -2.46 30.40
C GLN A 184 11.54 -1.46 30.46
N SER A 185 11.83 -0.17 30.23
CA SER A 185 10.78 0.88 30.19
C SER A 185 9.76 0.65 29.07
N GLN A 186 10.17 0.03 27.98
CA GLN A 186 9.34 -0.42 26.87
C GLN A 186 8.62 -1.76 27.16
N LYS A 187 8.74 -2.28 28.38
CA LYS A 187 8.08 -3.50 28.87
C LYS A 187 8.52 -4.79 28.18
N PHE A 188 9.72 -4.86 27.62
CA PHE A 188 10.28 -6.12 27.15
C PHE A 188 10.64 -7.02 28.33
N THR A 189 10.34 -8.30 28.19
CA THR A 189 10.76 -9.33 29.17
C THR A 189 12.26 -9.64 29.03
N VAL A 190 12.86 -10.25 30.05
CA VAL A 190 14.28 -10.65 30.01
C VAL A 190 14.59 -11.48 28.78
N ARG A 191 13.72 -12.44 28.43
CA ARG A 191 13.88 -13.29 27.24
C ARG A 191 13.82 -12.47 25.92
N GLU A 192 12.90 -11.54 25.82
CA GLU A 192 12.78 -10.65 24.66
C GLU A 192 14.00 -9.72 24.55
N MET A 193 14.51 -9.22 25.68
CA MET A 193 15.74 -8.42 25.73
C MET A 193 16.98 -9.23 25.29
N GLU A 194 17.06 -10.51 25.66
CA GLU A 194 18.13 -11.39 25.18
C GLU A 194 18.14 -11.50 23.64
N ILE A 195 16.97 -11.68 23.06
CA ILE A 195 16.82 -11.74 21.60
C ILE A 195 17.26 -10.43 20.95
N LEU A 196 16.81 -9.31 21.50
CA LEU A 196 17.08 -7.97 20.97
C LEU A 196 18.55 -7.58 21.11
N VAL A 197 19.17 -7.83 22.27
CA VAL A 197 20.58 -7.48 22.53
C VAL A 197 21.54 -8.50 21.92
N GLY A 198 21.08 -9.74 21.66
CA GLY A 198 21.93 -10.82 21.16
C GLY A 198 22.94 -11.34 22.20
N ARG A 199 22.62 -11.20 23.51
CA ARG A 199 23.46 -11.64 24.62
C ARG A 199 22.71 -12.59 25.54
N SER A 200 23.43 -13.44 26.29
CA SER A 200 22.84 -14.41 27.20
C SER A 200 22.20 -13.77 28.44
N LYS A 201 21.28 -14.52 29.10
CA LYS A 201 20.56 -14.12 30.32
C LYS A 201 21.45 -13.54 31.41
N SER A 202 22.57 -14.16 31.65
CA SER A 202 23.53 -13.72 32.68
C SER A 202 24.13 -12.32 32.42
N SER A 203 24.09 -11.86 31.19
CA SER A 203 24.56 -10.52 30.79
C SER A 203 23.45 -9.48 30.79
N VAL A 204 22.19 -9.90 30.74
CA VAL A 204 21.00 -9.02 30.67
C VAL A 204 20.37 -8.78 32.06
N ALA A 205 20.58 -9.70 32.99
CA ALA A 205 20.00 -9.67 34.35
C ALA A 205 20.89 -8.95 35.40
N ARG A 206 22.06 -8.47 35.02
CA ARG A 206 22.96 -7.62 35.83
C ARG A 206 22.69 -6.14 35.50
#